data_d64d7d0f6a84e95c069c92d902a6d6f9
#
_entry.id   d64d7d0f6a84e95c069c92d902a6d6f9
#
_cell.length_a   1.000
_cell.length_b   1.000
_cell.length_c   1.000
_cell.angle_alpha   90.00
_cell.angle_beta   90.00
_cell.angle_gamma   90.00
#
_symmetry.space_group_name_H-M   'P 1'
#
loop_
_entity.id
_entity.type
_entity.pdbx_description
1 polymer ?
#
loop_
_entity_poly.entity_id
_entity_poly.type
_entity_poly.pdbx_seq_one_letter_code
_entity_poly.pdbx_strand_id
1 'polypeptide(L)'
;MKIFVLGYNKTGTKSLAKALEILGYNVLHTGGGGEFLEKVGWNLFNGKSILDGVDEYDCYIDYPIFEPIVFSHIIDEYPDAKYISLTRGYDDYVESVLRDKIKRLEDGIENSWNWLGVGEIEVFENYPQYQKDWIKDKTMFKHISNLRWLDKKKIDYLEMNICDDKDGWEKLCGYLSHAIPENDFPNIK
;
A
#
# COMPACT_ATOMS: atom_id res chain seq x y z
N MET A 1 -6.43 -2.93 18.31
CA MET A 1 -6.88 -1.93 17.29
C MET A 1 -6.25 -2.33 15.97
N LYS A 2 -7.01 -2.37 14.87
CA LYS A 2 -6.46 -2.66 13.55
C LYS A 2 -6.06 -1.38 12.82
N ILE A 3 -5.00 -1.46 12.01
CA ILE A 3 -4.53 -0.38 11.14
C ILE A 3 -4.41 -0.94 9.72
N PHE A 4 -5.06 -0.30 8.76
CA PHE A 4 -4.98 -0.66 7.35
C PHE A 4 -4.33 0.45 6.54
N VAL A 5 -3.31 0.10 5.76
CA VAL A 5 -2.54 1.06 4.97
C VAL A 5 -2.87 0.92 3.49
N LEU A 6 -3.43 1.98 2.95
CA LEU A 6 -3.73 2.15 1.52
C LEU A 6 -2.53 2.79 0.84
N GLY A 7 -1.50 2.00 0.63
CA GLY A 7 -0.29 2.46 -0.04
C GLY A 7 0.07 1.51 -1.17
N TYR A 8 0.41 2.10 -2.30
CA TYR A 8 0.98 1.32 -3.40
C TYR A 8 2.46 1.09 -3.18
N ASN A 9 3.03 0.15 -3.89
CA ASN A 9 4.48 0.03 -3.99
C ASN A 9 5.08 1.40 -4.30
N LYS A 10 6.24 1.71 -3.74
CA LYS A 10 6.98 2.95 -4.01
C LYS A 10 6.35 4.23 -3.42
N THR A 11 5.39 4.12 -2.52
CA THR A 11 4.83 5.25 -1.74
C THR A 11 5.38 5.34 -0.31
N GLY A 12 6.42 4.56 0.03
CA GLY A 12 7.03 4.56 1.36
C GLY A 12 6.46 3.50 2.31
N THR A 13 5.79 2.47 1.81
CA THR A 13 5.19 1.38 2.61
C THR A 13 6.19 0.71 3.56
N LYS A 14 7.43 0.48 3.12
CA LYS A 14 8.50 -0.10 3.98
C LYS A 14 8.88 0.83 5.13
N SER A 15 9.00 2.13 4.84
CA SER A 15 9.32 3.14 5.85
C SER A 15 8.21 3.26 6.88
N LEU A 16 6.95 3.26 6.44
CA LEU A 16 5.80 3.26 7.35
C LEU A 16 5.70 1.97 8.16
N ALA A 17 5.92 0.80 7.54
CA ALA A 17 5.94 -0.47 8.26
C ALA A 17 6.95 -0.42 9.42
N LYS A 18 8.18 0.03 9.13
CA LYS A 18 9.21 0.17 10.15
C LYS A 18 8.85 1.20 11.24
N ALA A 19 8.21 2.29 10.88
CA ALA A 19 7.74 3.28 11.84
C ALA A 19 6.68 2.70 12.80
N LEU A 20 5.72 1.93 12.26
CA LEU A 20 4.70 1.27 13.06
C LEU A 20 5.29 0.19 14.00
N GLU A 21 6.31 -0.57 13.54
CA GLU A 21 7.06 -1.49 14.40
C GLU A 21 7.77 -0.76 15.56
N ILE A 22 8.38 0.41 15.31
CA ILE A 22 9.00 1.23 16.35
C ILE A 22 7.96 1.70 17.39
N LEU A 23 6.73 1.97 16.95
CA LEU A 23 5.61 2.29 17.85
C LEU A 23 5.04 1.07 18.59
N GLY A 24 5.56 -0.13 18.36
CA GLY A 24 5.19 -1.36 19.06
C GLY A 24 4.07 -2.17 18.42
N TYR A 25 3.67 -1.86 17.19
CA TYR A 25 2.67 -2.64 16.47
C TYR A 25 3.28 -3.89 15.83
N ASN A 26 2.50 -4.98 15.81
CA ASN A 26 2.81 -6.16 15.01
C ASN A 26 2.35 -5.92 13.57
N VAL A 27 3.30 -5.82 12.63
CA VAL A 27 3.05 -5.35 11.25
C VAL A 27 3.20 -6.49 10.24
N LEU A 28 2.18 -6.72 9.44
CA LEU A 28 2.26 -7.53 8.23
C LEU A 28 2.47 -6.61 7.01
N HIS A 29 3.69 -6.66 6.46
CA HIS A 29 4.01 -6.04 5.18
C HIS A 29 4.16 -7.13 4.12
N THR A 30 3.13 -7.37 3.33
CA THR A 30 2.98 -8.58 2.52
C THR A 30 3.93 -8.66 1.32
N GLY A 31 4.46 -7.54 0.87
CA GLY A 31 5.36 -7.51 -0.29
C GLY A 31 4.76 -8.07 -1.59
N GLY A 32 3.45 -8.19 -1.66
CA GLY A 32 2.72 -8.52 -2.89
C GLY A 32 2.32 -9.99 -3.08
N GLY A 33 2.40 -10.86 -2.07
CA GLY A 33 2.01 -12.25 -2.30
C GLY A 33 2.04 -13.18 -1.09
N GLY A 34 2.06 -14.47 -1.38
CA GLY A 34 2.23 -15.53 -0.42
C GLY A 34 0.93 -16.01 0.26
N GLU A 35 1.11 -16.70 1.38
CA GLU A 35 0.05 -17.36 2.14
C GLU A 35 -1.09 -16.42 2.58
N PHE A 36 -0.75 -15.18 2.92
CA PHE A 36 -1.75 -14.16 3.26
C PHE A 36 -2.71 -13.88 2.11
N LEU A 37 -2.20 -13.71 0.88
CA LEU A 37 -3.02 -13.47 -0.30
C LEU A 37 -3.96 -14.65 -0.58
N GLU A 38 -3.43 -15.86 -0.51
CA GLU A 38 -4.23 -17.08 -0.73
C GLU A 38 -5.34 -17.19 0.30
N LYS A 39 -5.04 -16.88 1.56
CA LYS A 39 -6.00 -16.93 2.65
C LYS A 39 -7.10 -15.88 2.51
N VAL A 40 -6.74 -14.64 2.20
CA VAL A 40 -7.70 -13.56 1.94
C VAL A 40 -8.61 -13.91 0.75
N GLY A 41 -8.02 -14.41 -0.35
CA GLY A 41 -8.78 -14.86 -1.51
C GLY A 41 -9.76 -16.00 -1.18
N TRP A 42 -9.31 -16.98 -0.40
CA TRP A 42 -10.15 -18.07 0.08
C TRP A 42 -11.30 -17.58 0.97
N ASN A 43 -11.02 -16.65 1.89
CA ASN A 43 -12.03 -16.08 2.77
C ASN A 43 -13.12 -15.35 1.97
N LEU A 44 -12.73 -14.50 1.01
CA LEU A 44 -13.64 -13.82 0.09
C LEU A 44 -14.53 -14.81 -0.66
N PHE A 45 -13.92 -15.83 -1.26
CA PHE A 45 -14.66 -16.83 -2.05
C PHE A 45 -15.69 -17.59 -1.22
N ASN A 46 -15.39 -17.84 0.05
CA ASN A 46 -16.26 -18.61 0.95
C ASN A 46 -17.18 -17.75 1.83
N GLY A 47 -17.22 -16.43 1.63
CA GLY A 47 -18.03 -15.51 2.42
C GLY A 47 -17.69 -15.47 3.91
N LYS A 48 -16.41 -15.69 4.24
CA LYS A 48 -15.89 -15.59 5.60
C LYS A 48 -15.44 -14.17 5.90
N SER A 49 -15.17 -13.87 7.19
CA SER A 49 -14.45 -12.65 7.57
C SER A 49 -13.14 -12.55 6.81
N ILE A 50 -12.82 -11.35 6.29
CA ILE A 50 -11.69 -11.13 5.39
C ILE A 50 -10.36 -11.57 5.99
N LEU A 51 -10.17 -11.43 7.31
CA LEU A 51 -8.97 -11.79 8.05
C LEU A 51 -9.08 -13.12 8.81
N ASP A 52 -10.12 -13.96 8.57
CA ASP A 52 -10.27 -15.25 9.26
C ASP A 52 -9.03 -16.11 9.12
N GLY A 53 -8.35 -16.40 10.26
CA GLY A 53 -7.11 -17.19 10.35
C GLY A 53 -5.84 -16.47 9.89
N VAL A 54 -5.88 -15.14 9.78
CA VAL A 54 -4.72 -14.25 9.53
C VAL A 54 -4.89 -12.91 10.24
N ASP A 55 -5.59 -12.93 11.38
CA ASP A 55 -5.97 -11.72 12.14
C ASP A 55 -5.02 -11.38 13.31
N GLU A 56 -3.87 -12.05 13.40
CA GLU A 56 -2.89 -11.89 14.47
C GLU A 56 -2.10 -10.58 14.43
N TYR A 57 -2.11 -9.86 13.30
CA TYR A 57 -1.39 -8.59 13.15
C TYR A 57 -2.23 -7.38 13.57
N ASP A 58 -1.56 -6.34 14.05
CA ASP A 58 -2.17 -5.04 14.31
C ASP A 58 -2.31 -4.22 13.03
N CYS A 59 -1.29 -4.28 12.16
CA CYS A 59 -1.20 -3.49 10.94
C CYS A 59 -1.07 -4.37 9.70
N TYR A 60 -1.81 -4.00 8.65
CA TYR A 60 -1.78 -4.67 7.35
C TYR A 60 -1.44 -3.65 6.27
N ILE A 61 -0.35 -3.93 5.53
CA ILE A 61 0.23 -2.99 4.55
C ILE A 61 0.47 -3.72 3.23
N ASP A 62 0.25 -3.02 2.10
CA ASP A 62 0.52 -3.50 0.75
C ASP A 62 -0.58 -4.43 0.20
N TYR A 63 -0.28 -5.11 -0.91
CA TYR A 63 -1.21 -6.01 -1.60
C TYR A 63 -1.59 -7.21 -0.71
N PRO A 64 -2.86 -7.61 -0.62
CA PRO A 64 -4.03 -7.14 -1.39
C PRO A 64 -4.87 -6.07 -0.68
N ILE A 65 -4.41 -5.46 0.39
CA ILE A 65 -5.20 -4.54 1.23
C ILE A 65 -5.78 -3.38 0.43
N PHE A 66 -5.00 -2.84 -0.52
CA PHE A 66 -5.46 -1.73 -1.36
C PHE A 66 -6.31 -2.16 -2.57
N GLU A 67 -6.54 -3.46 -2.78
CA GLU A 67 -7.45 -3.89 -3.85
C GLU A 67 -8.89 -3.52 -3.49
N PRO A 68 -9.65 -2.82 -4.37
CA PRO A 68 -10.96 -2.29 -4.02
C PRO A 68 -11.95 -3.33 -3.49
N ILE A 69 -11.92 -4.55 -4.03
CA ILE A 69 -12.79 -5.64 -3.56
C ILE A 69 -12.43 -6.06 -2.13
N VAL A 70 -11.14 -6.22 -1.81
CA VAL A 70 -10.68 -6.57 -0.47
C VAL A 70 -10.97 -5.43 0.49
N PHE A 71 -10.65 -4.20 0.08
CA PHE A 71 -10.82 -3.01 0.89
C PHE A 71 -12.29 -2.74 1.24
N SER A 72 -13.22 -2.99 0.32
CA SER A 72 -14.66 -2.85 0.61
C SER A 72 -15.13 -3.78 1.73
N HIS A 73 -14.61 -5.00 1.81
CA HIS A 73 -14.88 -5.92 2.93
C HIS A 73 -14.21 -5.44 4.23
N ILE A 74 -12.96 -4.97 4.15
CA ILE A 74 -12.24 -4.46 5.32
C ILE A 74 -13.00 -3.34 6.00
N ILE A 75 -13.47 -2.33 5.26
CA ILE A 75 -14.19 -1.19 5.86
C ILE A 75 -15.58 -1.56 6.40
N ASP A 76 -16.18 -2.63 5.90
CA ASP A 76 -17.44 -3.13 6.41
C ASP A 76 -17.27 -3.94 7.71
N GLU A 77 -16.20 -4.72 7.79
CA GLU A 77 -15.90 -5.55 8.95
C GLU A 77 -15.16 -4.80 10.08
N TYR A 78 -14.38 -3.77 9.72
CA TYR A 78 -13.53 -3.02 10.66
C TYR A 78 -13.78 -1.50 10.62
N PRO A 79 -15.03 -1.03 10.83
CA PRO A 79 -15.36 0.40 10.71
C PRO A 79 -14.63 1.28 11.73
N ASP A 80 -14.19 0.71 12.86
CA ASP A 80 -13.47 1.40 13.93
C ASP A 80 -11.95 1.29 13.80
N ALA A 81 -11.44 0.70 12.74
CA ALA A 81 -10.01 0.62 12.48
C ALA A 81 -9.41 1.99 12.14
N LYS A 82 -8.09 2.11 12.24
CA LYS A 82 -7.36 3.26 11.72
C LYS A 82 -6.95 3.01 10.27
N TYR A 83 -7.15 4.02 9.45
CA TYR A 83 -6.82 3.95 8.01
C TYR A 83 -5.76 4.98 7.67
N ILE A 84 -4.71 4.55 6.97
CA ILE A 84 -3.63 5.44 6.53
C ILE A 84 -3.52 5.35 5.01
N SER A 85 -3.66 6.49 4.34
CA SER A 85 -3.50 6.64 2.90
C SER A 85 -2.09 7.16 2.62
N LEU A 86 -1.25 6.35 1.96
CA LEU A 86 0.05 6.80 1.49
C LEU A 86 -0.07 7.36 0.08
N THR A 87 0.38 8.61 -0.06
CA THR A 87 0.44 9.32 -1.34
C THR A 87 1.88 9.55 -1.78
N ARG A 88 2.06 9.88 -3.03
CA ARG A 88 3.32 10.31 -3.62
C ARG A 88 3.03 11.19 -4.84
N GLY A 89 3.90 12.17 -5.10
CA GLY A 89 3.86 12.96 -6.32
C GLY A 89 3.85 12.06 -7.55
N TYR A 90 2.96 12.37 -8.48
CA TYR A 90 2.63 11.45 -9.56
C TYR A 90 3.84 11.08 -10.43
N ASP A 91 4.58 12.08 -10.89
CA ASP A 91 5.73 11.86 -11.76
C ASP A 91 6.85 11.09 -11.03
N ASP A 92 7.12 11.45 -9.77
CA ASP A 92 8.07 10.76 -8.91
C ASP A 92 7.67 9.31 -8.62
N TYR A 93 6.36 9.06 -8.51
CA TYR A 93 5.84 7.70 -8.36
C TYR A 93 6.14 6.86 -9.60
N VAL A 94 5.78 7.35 -10.78
CA VAL A 94 6.00 6.65 -12.05
C VAL A 94 7.49 6.38 -12.29
N GLU A 95 8.34 7.37 -12.08
CA GLU A 95 9.79 7.20 -12.19
C GLU A 95 10.34 6.16 -11.22
N SER A 96 9.83 6.13 -9.98
CA SER A 96 10.25 5.15 -8.98
C SER A 96 9.83 3.73 -9.36
N VAL A 97 8.63 3.57 -9.93
CA VAL A 97 8.14 2.29 -10.44
C VAL A 97 9.00 1.82 -11.61
N LEU A 98 9.31 2.70 -12.57
CA LEU A 98 10.13 2.36 -13.72
C LEU A 98 11.55 1.95 -13.31
N ARG A 99 12.21 2.70 -12.41
CA ARG A 99 13.53 2.34 -11.88
C ARG A 99 13.56 0.97 -11.19
N ASP A 100 12.55 0.67 -10.38
CA ASP A 100 12.45 -0.64 -9.71
C ASP A 100 12.29 -1.77 -10.72
N LYS A 101 11.52 -1.54 -11.79
CA LYS A 101 11.36 -2.50 -12.87
C LYS A 101 12.68 -2.78 -13.59
N ILE A 102 13.37 -1.74 -14.03
CA ILE A 102 14.66 -1.86 -14.71
C ILE A 102 15.63 -2.66 -13.84
N LYS A 103 15.76 -2.28 -12.56
CA LYS A 103 16.65 -2.99 -11.63
C LYS A 103 16.30 -4.47 -11.50
N ARG A 104 15.02 -4.82 -11.38
CA ARG A 104 14.59 -6.24 -11.27
C ARG A 104 14.90 -7.05 -12.53
N LEU A 105 14.80 -6.42 -13.69
CA LEU A 105 15.17 -7.05 -14.96
C LEU A 105 16.68 -7.28 -15.06
N GLU A 106 17.49 -6.30 -14.64
CA GLU A 106 18.94 -6.42 -14.53
C GLU A 106 19.35 -7.53 -13.56
N ASP A 107 18.61 -7.68 -12.45
CA ASP A 107 18.81 -8.73 -11.45
C ASP A 107 18.29 -10.13 -11.91
N GLY A 108 17.77 -10.26 -13.13
CA GLY A 108 17.24 -11.50 -13.68
C GLY A 108 15.91 -11.96 -13.05
N ILE A 109 15.21 -11.06 -12.35
CA ILE A 109 13.90 -11.33 -11.74
C ILE A 109 12.81 -11.11 -12.82
N GLU A 110 12.67 -12.09 -13.70
CA GLU A 110 11.64 -12.11 -14.72
C GLU A 110 10.24 -12.27 -14.07
N ASN A 111 9.21 -11.69 -14.69
CA ASN A 111 7.79 -11.86 -14.35
C ASN A 111 7.24 -11.22 -13.06
N SER A 112 7.98 -10.45 -12.31
CA SER A 112 7.45 -9.83 -11.07
C SER A 112 6.41 -8.71 -11.32
N TRP A 113 6.07 -8.41 -12.58
CA TRP A 113 5.25 -7.26 -12.97
C TRP A 113 3.98 -7.59 -13.76
N ASN A 114 3.59 -8.86 -13.80
CA ASN A 114 2.32 -9.27 -14.43
C ASN A 114 1.10 -8.54 -13.84
N TRP A 115 1.19 -8.06 -12.60
CA TRP A 115 0.14 -7.29 -11.97
C TRP A 115 -0.08 -5.90 -12.61
N LEU A 116 0.93 -5.30 -13.24
CA LEU A 116 0.77 -4.08 -14.04
C LEU A 116 0.22 -4.37 -15.44
N GLY A 117 0.19 -5.63 -15.89
CA GLY A 117 -0.25 -6.03 -17.22
C GLY A 117 0.64 -5.45 -18.33
N VAL A 118 1.87 -5.07 -18.00
CA VAL A 118 2.80 -4.51 -18.97
C VAL A 118 3.68 -5.64 -19.44
N GLY A 119 3.48 -6.05 -20.68
CA GLY A 119 4.35 -6.99 -21.38
C GLY A 119 5.78 -6.48 -21.49
N GLU A 120 6.53 -7.11 -22.29
CA GLU A 120 7.98 -7.05 -22.48
C GLU A 120 8.60 -5.63 -22.49
N ILE A 121 9.90 -5.55 -22.15
CA ILE A 121 10.73 -4.34 -22.10
C ILE A 121 10.62 -3.50 -23.39
N GLU A 122 10.49 -4.15 -24.53
CA GLU A 122 10.41 -3.53 -25.85
C GLU A 122 9.25 -2.52 -25.98
N VAL A 123 8.13 -2.77 -25.29
CA VAL A 123 7.00 -1.83 -25.22
C VAL A 123 7.34 -0.59 -24.39
N PHE A 124 8.21 -0.75 -23.37
CA PHE A 124 8.63 0.38 -22.51
C PHE A 124 9.58 1.34 -23.22
N GLU A 125 10.49 0.84 -24.03
CA GLU A 125 11.45 1.65 -24.76
C GLU A 125 10.76 2.44 -25.89
N ASN A 126 9.80 1.83 -26.55
CA ASN A 126 9.14 2.42 -27.72
C ASN A 126 7.93 3.31 -27.41
N TYR A 127 7.29 3.14 -26.24
CA TYR A 127 6.08 3.89 -25.86
C TYR A 127 6.10 4.38 -24.41
N PRO A 128 7.11 5.14 -23.97
CA PRO A 128 7.28 5.50 -22.57
C PRO A 128 6.10 6.33 -22.02
N GLN A 129 5.47 7.17 -22.83
CA GLN A 129 4.35 8.00 -22.39
C GLN A 129 3.08 7.18 -22.16
N TYR A 130 2.75 6.28 -23.09
CA TYR A 130 1.58 5.39 -22.95
C TYR A 130 1.65 4.55 -21.67
N GLN A 131 2.83 4.10 -21.31
CA GLN A 131 3.02 3.30 -20.10
C GLN A 131 2.92 4.12 -18.82
N LYS A 132 3.43 5.34 -18.84
CA LYS A 132 3.26 6.29 -17.75
C LYS A 132 1.77 6.54 -17.50
N ASP A 133 1.03 6.87 -18.54
CA ASP A 133 -0.40 7.12 -18.47
C ASP A 133 -1.18 5.90 -17.97
N TRP A 134 -0.80 4.70 -18.41
CA TRP A 134 -1.45 3.46 -18.00
C TRP A 134 -1.18 3.09 -16.54
N ILE A 135 0.06 3.25 -16.04
CA ILE A 135 0.40 3.08 -14.62
C ILE A 135 -0.42 4.06 -13.79
N LYS A 136 -0.52 5.31 -14.23
CA LYS A 136 -1.34 6.34 -13.63
C LYS A 136 -2.78 5.91 -13.47
N ASP A 137 -3.42 5.62 -14.57
CA ASP A 137 -4.86 5.36 -14.59
C ASP A 137 -5.22 4.17 -13.70
N LYS A 138 -4.46 3.08 -13.81
CA LYS A 138 -4.70 1.86 -13.03
C LYS A 138 -4.52 2.06 -11.52
N THR A 139 -3.46 2.76 -11.14
CA THR A 139 -3.11 2.96 -9.73
C THR A 139 -4.01 4.00 -9.09
N MET A 140 -4.17 5.14 -9.74
CA MET A 140 -5.01 6.23 -9.24
C MET A 140 -6.49 5.85 -9.16
N PHE A 141 -7.00 5.08 -10.11
CA PHE A 141 -8.39 4.64 -10.08
C PHE A 141 -8.69 3.81 -8.82
N LYS A 142 -7.82 2.85 -8.47
CA LYS A 142 -7.97 2.05 -7.26
C LYS A 142 -7.89 2.91 -6.01
N HIS A 143 -6.91 3.80 -5.95
CA HIS A 143 -6.72 4.69 -4.81
C HIS A 143 -7.94 5.59 -4.58
N ILE A 144 -8.38 6.29 -5.62
CA ILE A 144 -9.58 7.15 -5.57
C ILE A 144 -10.82 6.35 -5.17
N SER A 145 -10.97 5.13 -5.67
CA SER A 145 -12.09 4.26 -5.30
C SER A 145 -12.08 3.95 -3.80
N ASN A 146 -10.92 3.63 -3.24
CA ASN A 146 -10.79 3.33 -1.82
C ASN A 146 -11.08 4.56 -0.95
N LEU A 147 -10.54 5.74 -1.30
CA LEU A 147 -10.83 6.97 -0.58
C LEU A 147 -12.33 7.35 -0.63
N ARG A 148 -12.97 7.18 -1.79
CA ARG A 148 -14.41 7.39 -1.92
C ARG A 148 -15.23 6.46 -1.02
N TRP A 149 -14.79 5.24 -0.78
CA TRP A 149 -15.45 4.36 0.19
C TRP A 149 -15.33 4.87 1.61
N LEU A 150 -14.14 5.33 2.04
CA LEU A 150 -13.94 5.95 3.36
C LEU A 150 -14.83 7.18 3.53
N ASP A 151 -14.83 8.09 2.55
CA ASP A 151 -15.64 9.31 2.56
C ASP A 151 -17.15 8.98 2.63
N LYS A 152 -17.62 8.04 1.82
CA LYS A 152 -19.02 7.60 1.80
C LYS A 152 -19.48 7.06 3.15
N LYS A 153 -18.58 6.34 3.83
CA LYS A 153 -18.86 5.78 5.16
C LYS A 153 -18.52 6.74 6.30
N LYS A 154 -18.00 7.93 6.01
CA LYS A 154 -17.57 8.94 6.98
C LYS A 154 -16.52 8.39 7.95
N ILE A 155 -15.64 7.54 7.46
CA ILE A 155 -14.51 6.99 8.19
C ILE A 155 -13.34 7.95 8.06
N ASP A 156 -12.80 8.38 9.20
CA ASP A 156 -11.61 9.24 9.25
C ASP A 156 -10.35 8.47 8.87
N TYR A 157 -9.45 9.10 8.11
CA TYR A 157 -8.17 8.51 7.70
C TYR A 157 -7.05 9.54 7.69
N LEU A 158 -5.84 9.06 7.90
CA LEU A 158 -4.63 9.87 7.80
C LEU A 158 -4.08 9.81 6.37
N GLU A 159 -3.87 10.96 5.75
CA GLU A 159 -3.09 11.05 4.50
C GLU A 159 -1.64 11.43 4.80
N MET A 160 -0.68 10.67 4.27
CA MET A 160 0.76 10.90 4.42
C MET A 160 1.49 10.80 3.09
N ASN A 161 2.41 11.74 2.85
CA ASN A 161 3.39 11.67 1.77
C ASN A 161 4.81 11.63 2.36
N ILE A 162 5.29 10.43 2.63
CA ILE A 162 6.61 10.19 3.23
C ILE A 162 7.75 10.51 2.27
N CYS A 163 7.52 10.27 0.98
CA CYS A 163 8.58 10.34 -0.03
C CYS A 163 8.94 11.78 -0.40
N ASP A 164 7.94 12.62 -0.67
CA ASP A 164 8.13 13.95 -1.24
C ASP A 164 7.99 15.04 -0.16
N ASP A 165 6.93 15.02 0.64
CA ASP A 165 6.65 16.00 1.68
C ASP A 165 7.38 15.71 2.99
N LYS A 166 8.03 14.53 3.07
CA LYS A 166 8.75 14.05 4.26
C LYS A 166 7.87 13.98 5.52
N ASP A 167 6.58 13.70 5.34
CA ASP A 167 5.70 13.41 6.46
C ASP A 167 6.29 12.32 7.35
N GLY A 168 6.25 12.52 8.64
CA GLY A 168 6.95 11.65 9.59
C GLY A 168 6.21 11.47 10.92
N TRP A 169 6.99 11.48 11.99
CA TRP A 169 6.50 11.17 13.32
C TRP A 169 5.37 12.07 13.82
N GLU A 170 5.44 13.39 13.59
CA GLU A 170 4.41 14.32 14.09
C GLU A 170 3.04 13.92 13.56
N LYS A 171 2.95 13.65 12.27
CA LYS A 171 1.70 13.33 11.60
C LYS A 171 1.19 11.93 12.01
N LEU A 172 2.07 10.93 12.01
CA LEU A 172 1.72 9.56 12.38
C LEU A 172 1.34 9.44 13.86
N CYS A 173 2.19 9.96 14.75
CA CYS A 173 1.95 9.88 16.20
C CYS A 173 0.75 10.71 16.63
N GLY A 174 0.52 11.87 15.99
CA GLY A 174 -0.69 12.66 16.22
C GLY A 174 -1.96 11.89 15.93
N TYR A 175 -2.01 11.18 14.79
CA TYR A 175 -3.17 10.38 14.41
C TYR A 175 -3.38 9.13 15.27
N LEU A 176 -2.29 8.46 15.65
CA LEU A 176 -2.33 7.23 16.45
C LEU A 176 -2.32 7.49 17.96
N SER A 177 -2.20 8.76 18.40
CA SER A 177 -2.11 9.16 19.80
C SER A 177 -0.91 8.55 20.54
N HIS A 178 0.25 8.51 19.88
CA HIS A 178 1.52 8.06 20.43
C HIS A 178 2.44 9.24 20.77
N ALA A 179 3.38 9.01 21.70
CA ALA A 179 4.51 9.93 21.89
C ALA A 179 5.45 9.82 20.66
N ILE A 180 6.05 10.96 20.30
CA ILE A 180 7.04 10.98 19.21
C ILE A 180 8.33 10.30 19.67
N PRO A 181 8.83 9.28 18.95
CA PRO A 181 10.12 8.65 19.25
C PRO A 181 11.30 9.62 19.08
N GLU A 182 12.38 9.37 19.81
CA GLU A 182 13.62 10.17 19.68
C GLU A 182 14.38 9.90 18.37
N ASN A 183 14.10 8.78 17.70
CA ASN A 183 14.75 8.38 16.46
C ASN A 183 14.16 9.14 15.28
N ASP A 184 14.99 9.36 14.24
CA ASP A 184 14.50 9.84 12.96
C ASP A 184 13.45 8.92 12.37
N PHE A 185 12.52 9.48 11.58
CA PHE A 185 11.54 8.69 10.85
C PHE A 185 12.24 7.77 9.85
N PRO A 186 11.87 6.47 9.78
CA PRO A 186 12.54 5.51 8.89
C PRO A 186 12.52 5.93 7.43
N ASN A 187 13.68 5.84 6.76
CA ASN A 187 13.82 6.10 5.33
C ASN A 187 14.44 4.86 4.65
N ILE A 188 13.58 3.92 4.28
CA ILE A 188 13.97 2.65 3.67
C ILE A 188 13.78 2.74 2.14
N LYS A 189 14.88 2.64 1.42
CA LYS A 189 14.92 2.69 -0.05
C LYS A 189 14.70 1.31 -0.68
#